data_b35dc068eac439095a1ada353d53b8f2
#
_entry.id   b35dc068eac439095a1ada353d53b8f2
#
_cell.length_a   1.000
_cell.length_b   1.000
_cell.length_c   1.000
_cell.angle_alpha   90.00
_cell.angle_beta   90.00
_cell.angle_gamma   90.00
#
_symmetry.space_group_name_H-M   'P 1'
#
loop_
_entity.id
_entity.type
_entity.pdbx_description
1 polymer ?
#
loop_
_entity_poly.entity_id
_entity_poly.type
_entity_poly.pdbx_seq_one_letter_code
_entity_poly.pdbx_strand_id
1 'polypeptide(L)'
;MVNIVGEHATAHLRYDAPLKSDIEGLARPLSHWIRRTDTAHSLAGDAAMAVRAARPGRIATLILPGETSWGEAGNAELPPLLSLPAKPAPSTARVEQVAKVLLSGEPTLIVFGGTATFGAAPEHAGRIAAKTGCRLATQFFTARIARGAGRVPLERIPYAVPQAVKFLQAFRHIITVETGEPVAFFSYPGMPSLLKPEDCQVHPLIDAGEDSVTGLAMLADALDARAAQPRLQERNRQPAPQGALNPTSIAHALAAALPENAILVDESLTTGRETSGLTAGAAPHDVLQNMGGSIGFGTPVATGAALAAPDRRVFCMVGDGSAMYTIQSLWTQAREGLNVTTIIFANNSYQILKTEFANMGFGEPGPQALAMIDIDRPRIDWLAMAKSMGVPAVSVATAEDFHRRMIDSVKEPGPFLIEVKL
;
A
#
# COMPACT_ATOMS: atom_id res chain seq x y z
N MET A 1 -8.70 -7.69 8.88
CA MET A 1 -7.69 -7.87 9.97
C MET A 1 -8.36 -8.52 11.16
N VAL A 2 -7.70 -9.48 11.82
CA VAL A 2 -8.15 -10.01 13.12
C VAL A 2 -7.11 -9.60 14.16
N ASN A 3 -7.56 -8.83 15.16
CA ASN A 3 -6.77 -8.50 16.35
C ASN A 3 -7.06 -9.55 17.40
N ILE A 4 -6.03 -10.16 17.94
CA ILE A 4 -6.12 -11.08 19.08
C ILE A 4 -5.48 -10.37 20.27
N VAL A 5 -6.31 -10.08 21.29
CA VAL A 5 -5.91 -9.26 22.43
C VAL A 5 -6.00 -10.07 23.72
N GLY A 6 -4.85 -10.28 24.39
CA GLY A 6 -4.84 -10.92 25.70
C GLY A 6 -5.51 -10.05 26.77
N GLU A 7 -6.18 -10.68 27.71
CA GLU A 7 -6.83 -10.05 28.84
C GLU A 7 -6.48 -10.81 30.13
N HIS A 8 -6.54 -10.14 31.26
CA HIS A 8 -6.48 -10.85 32.54
C HIS A 8 -7.55 -11.94 32.64
N ALA A 9 -7.28 -12.99 33.40
CA ALA A 9 -8.28 -13.99 33.71
C ALA A 9 -9.53 -13.34 34.34
N THR A 10 -10.71 -13.79 33.96
CA THR A 10 -12.00 -13.20 34.37
C THR A 10 -12.09 -13.04 35.90
N ALA A 11 -11.63 -14.05 36.67
CA ALA A 11 -11.58 -13.97 38.11
C ALA A 11 -10.67 -12.88 38.67
N HIS A 12 -9.67 -12.44 37.88
CA HIS A 12 -8.70 -11.40 38.25
C HIS A 12 -9.17 -9.99 37.92
N LEU A 13 -10.10 -9.82 36.97
CA LEU A 13 -10.58 -8.51 36.51
C LEU A 13 -11.20 -7.64 37.61
N ARG A 14 -11.69 -8.23 38.70
CA ARG A 14 -12.21 -7.47 39.84
C ARG A 14 -11.15 -6.67 40.59
N TYR A 15 -9.88 -7.03 40.45
CA TYR A 15 -8.76 -6.35 41.05
C TYR A 15 -8.21 -5.27 40.10
N ASP A 16 -7.68 -4.20 40.66
CA ASP A 16 -7.07 -3.13 39.90
C ASP A 16 -5.57 -3.47 39.66
N ALA A 17 -5.35 -4.52 38.86
CA ALA A 17 -3.99 -5.01 38.54
C ALA A 17 -3.31 -4.08 37.54
N PRO A 18 -1.94 -4.01 37.56
CA PRO A 18 -1.17 -3.32 36.55
C PRO A 18 -1.53 -3.75 35.16
N LEU A 19 -1.67 -3.30 34.15
CA LEU A 19 -2.06 -3.74 32.78
C LEU A 19 -3.54 -3.98 32.56
N LYS A 20 -4.40 -3.86 33.59
CA LYS A 20 -5.85 -3.88 33.37
C LYS A 20 -6.26 -2.64 32.58
N SER A 21 -7.07 -2.83 31.55
CA SER A 21 -7.60 -1.73 30.74
C SER A 21 -9.03 -2.03 30.25
N ASP A 22 -9.74 -1.01 29.81
CA ASP A 22 -11.02 -1.18 29.10
C ASP A 22 -10.74 -1.51 27.64
N ILE A 23 -10.41 -2.79 27.38
CA ILE A 23 -10.07 -3.27 26.04
C ILE A 23 -11.24 -3.11 25.07
N GLU A 24 -12.48 -3.37 25.51
CA GLU A 24 -13.66 -3.21 24.67
C GLU A 24 -13.88 -1.75 24.29
N GLY A 25 -13.76 -0.82 25.26
CA GLY A 25 -13.85 0.60 25.01
C GLY A 25 -12.79 1.10 24.03
N LEU A 26 -11.55 0.60 24.14
CA LEU A 26 -10.45 0.92 23.21
C LEU A 26 -10.68 0.31 21.81
N ALA A 27 -11.23 -0.89 21.72
CA ALA A 27 -11.44 -1.58 20.46
C ALA A 27 -12.68 -1.03 19.69
N ARG A 28 -13.70 -0.53 20.40
CA ARG A 28 -15.00 -0.14 19.84
C ARG A 28 -14.91 0.84 18.67
N PRO A 29 -14.14 1.94 18.70
CA PRO A 29 -14.05 2.87 17.58
C PRO A 29 -13.27 2.32 16.38
N LEU A 30 -12.50 1.23 16.55
CA LEU A 30 -11.61 0.69 15.55
C LEU A 30 -12.11 -0.61 14.92
N SER A 31 -13.03 -1.31 15.60
CA SER A 31 -13.42 -2.67 15.23
C SER A 31 -14.88 -2.75 14.82
N HIS A 32 -15.14 -3.43 13.72
CA HIS A 32 -16.51 -3.71 13.23
C HIS A 32 -17.16 -4.88 13.97
N TRP A 33 -16.35 -5.69 14.64
CA TRP A 33 -16.80 -6.84 15.43
C TRP A 33 -15.84 -7.04 16.60
N ILE A 34 -16.40 -7.19 17.78
CA ILE A 34 -15.65 -7.40 19.03
C ILE A 34 -16.30 -8.55 19.77
N ARG A 35 -15.51 -9.47 20.26
CA ARG A 35 -15.96 -10.56 21.12
C ARG A 35 -14.89 -10.88 22.16
N ARG A 36 -15.35 -11.09 23.38
CA ARG A 36 -14.61 -11.72 24.46
C ARG A 36 -14.92 -13.21 24.45
N THR A 37 -13.93 -14.08 24.38
CA THR A 37 -14.10 -15.53 24.47
C THR A 37 -14.40 -15.91 25.90
N ASP A 38 -15.42 -16.71 26.12
CA ASP A 38 -15.85 -17.08 27.48
C ASP A 38 -15.04 -18.25 28.06
N THR A 39 -14.65 -19.22 27.23
CA THR A 39 -13.98 -20.46 27.66
C THR A 39 -12.98 -20.94 26.60
N ALA A 40 -12.03 -21.81 27.02
CA ALA A 40 -11.14 -22.49 26.08
C ALA A 40 -11.91 -23.34 25.05
N HIS A 41 -13.06 -23.90 25.42
CA HIS A 41 -13.92 -24.70 24.54
C HIS A 41 -14.53 -23.85 23.39
N SER A 42 -14.93 -22.60 23.66
CA SER A 42 -15.54 -21.72 22.64
C SER A 42 -14.51 -21.04 21.74
N LEU A 43 -13.23 -21.05 22.09
CA LEU A 43 -12.16 -20.28 21.41
C LEU A 43 -12.09 -20.54 19.90
N ALA A 44 -12.12 -21.82 19.49
CA ALA A 44 -12.00 -22.16 18.07
C ALA A 44 -13.17 -21.60 17.23
N GLY A 45 -14.41 -21.67 17.77
CA GLY A 45 -15.60 -21.09 17.16
C GLY A 45 -15.54 -19.57 17.07
N ASP A 46 -15.12 -18.91 18.16
CA ASP A 46 -14.98 -17.46 18.22
C ASP A 46 -13.89 -16.94 17.27
N ALA A 47 -12.76 -17.65 17.18
CA ALA A 47 -11.70 -17.33 16.21
C ALA A 47 -12.19 -17.46 14.75
N ALA A 48 -12.95 -18.50 14.44
CA ALA A 48 -13.56 -18.68 13.13
C ALA A 48 -14.54 -17.53 12.81
N MET A 49 -15.36 -17.13 13.78
CA MET A 49 -16.25 -15.96 13.61
C MET A 49 -15.47 -14.65 13.42
N ALA A 50 -14.37 -14.42 14.13
CA ALA A 50 -13.51 -13.27 13.96
C ALA A 50 -12.95 -13.18 12.53
N VAL A 51 -12.46 -14.33 12.00
CA VAL A 51 -11.98 -14.41 10.60
C VAL A 51 -13.11 -14.09 9.62
N ARG A 52 -14.31 -14.62 9.83
CA ARG A 52 -15.47 -14.34 8.98
C ARG A 52 -15.87 -12.87 9.04
N ALA A 53 -15.88 -12.26 10.22
CA ALA A 53 -16.23 -10.86 10.42
C ALA A 53 -15.19 -9.90 9.84
N ALA A 54 -13.91 -10.29 9.81
CA ALA A 54 -12.83 -9.50 9.22
C ALA A 54 -12.85 -9.46 7.68
N ARG A 55 -13.49 -10.44 7.05
CA ARG A 55 -13.79 -10.38 5.61
C ARG A 55 -14.94 -9.39 5.41
N PRO A 56 -14.99 -8.66 4.54
CA PRO A 56 -14.53 -7.97 3.39
C PRO A 56 -13.76 -6.66 3.71
N GLY A 57 -12.56 -6.76 4.22
CA GLY A 57 -11.72 -5.59 4.53
C GLY A 57 -12.04 -4.91 5.87
N ARG A 58 -12.71 -5.60 6.80
CA ARG A 58 -13.08 -5.10 8.13
C ARG A 58 -12.06 -5.49 9.20
N ILE A 59 -12.19 -4.87 10.37
CA ILE A 59 -11.40 -5.19 11.56
C ILE A 59 -12.29 -5.96 12.54
N ALA A 60 -11.83 -7.12 12.97
CA ALA A 60 -12.44 -7.89 14.05
C ALA A 60 -11.46 -7.98 15.22
N THR A 61 -11.94 -7.80 16.44
CA THR A 61 -11.13 -7.92 17.67
C THR A 61 -11.69 -9.07 18.53
N LEU A 62 -10.83 -10.04 18.78
CA LEU A 62 -11.09 -11.17 19.66
C LEU A 62 -10.30 -10.99 20.96
N ILE A 63 -10.97 -10.89 22.08
CA ILE A 63 -10.38 -10.71 23.40
C ILE A 63 -10.30 -12.08 24.09
N LEU A 64 -9.10 -12.44 24.53
CA LEU A 64 -8.79 -13.72 25.14
C LEU A 64 -8.46 -13.55 26.62
N PRO A 65 -9.41 -13.81 27.55
CA PRO A 65 -9.09 -13.94 28.96
C PRO A 65 -8.05 -15.03 29.21
N GLY A 66 -7.18 -14.85 30.20
CA GLY A 66 -6.05 -15.75 30.46
C GLY A 66 -6.46 -17.21 30.55
N GLU A 67 -7.60 -17.52 31.19
CA GLU A 67 -8.09 -18.89 31.35
C GLU A 67 -8.41 -19.59 30.00
N THR A 68 -8.63 -18.85 28.92
CA THR A 68 -8.83 -19.45 27.61
C THR A 68 -7.54 -20.07 27.03
N SER A 69 -6.37 -19.64 27.52
CA SER A 69 -5.06 -20.16 27.07
C SER A 69 -4.53 -21.30 27.93
N TRP A 70 -4.89 -21.39 29.20
CA TRP A 70 -4.46 -22.50 30.08
C TRP A 70 -5.57 -23.47 30.47
N GLY A 71 -6.83 -23.17 30.15
CA GLY A 71 -7.96 -24.05 30.38
C GLY A 71 -7.99 -25.24 29.40
N GLU A 72 -8.64 -26.28 29.79
CA GLU A 72 -8.85 -27.44 28.90
C GLU A 72 -9.98 -27.14 27.92
N ALA A 73 -9.71 -27.36 26.64
CA ALA A 73 -10.71 -27.22 25.58
C ALA A 73 -11.69 -28.41 25.56
N GLY A 74 -11.38 -29.50 26.26
CA GLY A 74 -12.21 -30.71 26.30
C GLY A 74 -12.41 -31.30 24.89
N ASN A 75 -13.63 -31.70 24.59
CA ASN A 75 -14.04 -32.22 23.29
C ASN A 75 -14.52 -31.09 22.36
N ALA A 76 -13.85 -29.92 22.38
CA ALA A 76 -14.19 -28.83 21.47
C ALA A 76 -14.03 -29.29 20.02
N GLU A 77 -15.11 -29.27 19.25
CA GLU A 77 -15.02 -29.52 17.82
C GLU A 77 -14.36 -28.30 17.12
N LEU A 78 -13.36 -28.59 16.29
CA LEU A 78 -12.83 -27.58 15.42
C LEU A 78 -13.92 -27.17 14.42
N PRO A 79 -14.21 -25.87 14.28
CA PRO A 79 -15.19 -25.44 13.29
C PRO A 79 -14.73 -25.90 11.90
N PRO A 80 -15.66 -26.32 11.03
CA PRO A 80 -15.30 -26.65 9.66
C PRO A 80 -14.62 -25.44 9.01
N LEU A 81 -13.67 -25.71 8.10
CA LEU A 81 -13.07 -24.67 7.30
C LEU A 81 -14.18 -23.78 6.72
N LEU A 82 -14.25 -22.55 7.19
CA LEU A 82 -15.28 -21.62 6.77
C LEU A 82 -15.13 -21.36 5.28
N SER A 83 -16.07 -21.84 4.48
CA SER A 83 -16.23 -21.33 3.13
C SER A 83 -16.55 -19.84 3.26
N LEU A 84 -15.68 -19.00 2.76
CA LEU A 84 -15.92 -17.58 2.76
C LEU A 84 -17.00 -17.27 1.73
N PRO A 85 -18.04 -16.51 2.07
CA PRO A 85 -19.03 -16.12 1.07
C PRO A 85 -18.33 -15.41 -0.09
N ALA A 86 -18.73 -15.75 -1.32
CA ALA A 86 -18.29 -15.02 -2.49
C ALA A 86 -18.63 -13.53 -2.31
N LYS A 87 -17.75 -12.66 -2.78
CA LYS A 87 -18.07 -11.23 -2.81
C LYS A 87 -19.28 -11.01 -3.69
N PRO A 88 -20.29 -10.23 -3.28
CA PRO A 88 -21.43 -9.92 -4.12
C PRO A 88 -20.99 -9.08 -5.32
N ALA A 89 -21.63 -9.27 -6.47
CA ALA A 89 -21.51 -8.35 -7.59
C ALA A 89 -22.25 -7.04 -7.30
N PRO A 90 -21.87 -5.91 -7.91
CA PRO A 90 -22.68 -4.69 -7.87
C PRO A 90 -24.06 -4.91 -8.52
N SER A 91 -25.02 -4.09 -8.16
CA SER A 91 -26.37 -4.23 -8.75
C SER A 91 -26.39 -3.88 -10.23
N THR A 92 -27.20 -4.58 -11.01
CA THR A 92 -27.38 -4.33 -12.46
C THR A 92 -27.79 -2.88 -12.73
N ALA A 93 -28.67 -2.31 -11.91
CA ALA A 93 -29.10 -0.92 -12.05
C ALA A 93 -27.93 0.08 -11.93
N ARG A 94 -27.00 -0.16 -11.00
CA ARG A 94 -25.78 0.66 -10.85
C ARG A 94 -24.88 0.54 -12.09
N VAL A 95 -24.68 -0.66 -12.60
CA VAL A 95 -23.92 -0.91 -13.82
C VAL A 95 -24.53 -0.20 -15.04
N GLU A 96 -25.85 -0.30 -15.22
CA GLU A 96 -26.58 0.36 -16.31
C GLU A 96 -26.49 1.89 -16.23
N GLN A 97 -26.59 2.45 -15.01
CA GLN A 97 -26.42 3.89 -14.79
C GLN A 97 -25.03 4.36 -15.21
N VAL A 98 -23.98 3.65 -14.78
CA VAL A 98 -22.61 3.98 -15.13
C VAL A 98 -22.34 3.77 -16.63
N ALA A 99 -22.91 2.74 -17.24
CA ALA A 99 -22.83 2.53 -18.70
C ALA A 99 -23.41 3.73 -19.47
N LYS A 100 -24.56 4.27 -19.06
CA LYS A 100 -25.15 5.48 -19.66
C LYS A 100 -24.23 6.67 -19.57
N VAL A 101 -23.55 6.87 -18.42
CA VAL A 101 -22.56 7.95 -18.24
C VAL A 101 -21.41 7.80 -19.22
N LEU A 102 -20.85 6.58 -19.37
CA LEU A 102 -19.73 6.34 -20.30
C LEU A 102 -20.14 6.47 -21.78
N LEU A 103 -21.40 6.17 -22.11
CA LEU A 103 -21.95 6.31 -23.46
C LEU A 103 -22.31 7.75 -23.81
N SER A 104 -22.36 8.68 -22.85
CA SER A 104 -22.60 10.11 -23.12
C SER A 104 -21.49 10.75 -23.93
N GLY A 105 -20.28 10.17 -23.89
CA GLY A 105 -19.07 10.75 -24.52
C GLY A 105 -18.46 11.90 -23.73
N GLU A 106 -19.03 12.27 -22.57
CA GLU A 106 -18.45 13.31 -21.72
C GLU A 106 -17.15 12.84 -21.05
N PRO A 107 -16.19 13.75 -20.78
CA PRO A 107 -14.92 13.40 -20.16
C PRO A 107 -15.10 12.67 -18.83
N THR A 108 -14.74 11.40 -18.79
CA THR A 108 -14.96 10.51 -17.65
C THR A 108 -13.65 9.90 -17.18
N LEU A 109 -13.46 9.88 -15.85
CA LEU A 109 -12.37 9.19 -15.16
C LEU A 109 -12.91 8.04 -14.33
N ILE A 110 -12.33 6.85 -14.45
CA ILE A 110 -12.56 5.75 -13.51
C ILE A 110 -11.41 5.72 -12.52
N VAL A 111 -11.73 5.84 -11.22
CA VAL A 111 -10.75 5.83 -10.12
C VAL A 111 -10.83 4.49 -9.39
N PHE A 112 -9.69 3.81 -9.30
CA PHE A 112 -9.57 2.47 -8.74
C PHE A 112 -8.93 2.48 -7.36
N GLY A 113 -9.40 1.60 -6.50
CA GLY A 113 -8.80 1.23 -5.22
C GLY A 113 -8.91 -0.28 -4.97
N GLY A 114 -8.59 -0.69 -3.74
CA GLY A 114 -8.80 -2.04 -3.25
C GLY A 114 -8.23 -3.15 -4.16
N THR A 115 -9.06 -4.16 -4.43
CA THR A 115 -8.67 -5.32 -5.26
C THR A 115 -8.79 -5.07 -6.77
N ALA A 116 -9.36 -3.94 -7.17
CA ALA A 116 -9.52 -3.59 -8.58
C ALA A 116 -8.22 -3.14 -9.28
N THR A 117 -7.13 -2.97 -8.55
CA THR A 117 -5.84 -2.49 -9.05
C THR A 117 -4.86 -3.60 -9.47
N PHE A 118 -5.27 -4.87 -9.39
CA PHE A 118 -4.48 -6.04 -9.78
C PHE A 118 -5.38 -7.20 -10.23
N GLY A 119 -4.78 -8.29 -10.70
CA GLY A 119 -5.52 -9.43 -11.24
C GLY A 119 -6.21 -9.12 -12.56
N ALA A 120 -7.42 -9.65 -12.78
CA ALA A 120 -8.18 -9.50 -14.03
C ALA A 120 -8.98 -8.19 -14.13
N ALA A 121 -9.23 -7.51 -13.01
CA ALA A 121 -10.03 -6.29 -12.99
C ALA A 121 -9.50 -5.17 -13.91
N PRO A 122 -8.17 -4.86 -13.92
CA PRO A 122 -7.62 -3.86 -14.83
C PRO A 122 -7.81 -4.19 -16.33
N GLU A 123 -7.87 -5.46 -16.71
CA GLU A 123 -8.09 -5.84 -18.11
C GLU A 123 -9.49 -5.47 -18.60
N HIS A 124 -10.52 -5.73 -17.77
CA HIS A 124 -11.88 -5.28 -18.07
C HIS A 124 -11.96 -3.76 -18.15
N ALA A 125 -11.31 -3.06 -17.22
CA ALA A 125 -11.22 -1.60 -17.23
C ALA A 125 -10.53 -1.07 -18.51
N GLY A 126 -9.44 -1.71 -18.93
CA GLY A 126 -8.73 -1.38 -20.16
C GLY A 126 -9.61 -1.54 -21.42
N ARG A 127 -10.44 -2.60 -21.49
CA ARG A 127 -11.41 -2.80 -22.56
C ARG A 127 -12.49 -1.71 -22.56
N ILE A 128 -13.01 -1.35 -21.39
CA ILE A 128 -13.94 -0.24 -21.22
C ILE A 128 -13.34 1.06 -21.73
N ALA A 129 -12.09 1.37 -21.31
CA ALA A 129 -11.39 2.57 -21.75
C ALA A 129 -11.14 2.59 -23.27
N ALA A 130 -10.78 1.45 -23.85
CA ALA A 130 -10.60 1.32 -25.32
C ALA A 130 -11.90 1.58 -26.10
N LYS A 131 -13.05 1.20 -25.54
CA LYS A 131 -14.36 1.38 -26.17
C LYS A 131 -14.89 2.81 -26.00
N THR A 132 -14.72 3.41 -24.82
CA THR A 132 -15.41 4.66 -24.43
C THR A 132 -14.52 5.89 -24.43
N GLY A 133 -13.20 5.70 -24.44
CA GLY A 133 -12.23 6.80 -24.31
C GLY A 133 -12.08 7.34 -22.89
N CYS A 134 -12.71 6.73 -21.87
CA CYS A 134 -12.52 7.13 -20.48
C CYS A 134 -11.07 6.92 -20.02
N ARG A 135 -10.62 7.74 -19.08
CA ARG A 135 -9.29 7.57 -18.47
C ARG A 135 -9.39 6.71 -17.22
N LEU A 136 -8.29 6.03 -16.89
CA LEU A 136 -8.17 5.13 -15.76
C LEU A 136 -7.11 5.66 -14.81
N ALA A 137 -7.44 5.83 -13.51
CA ALA A 137 -6.48 6.27 -12.51
C ALA A 137 -6.69 5.57 -11.16
N THR A 138 -5.69 5.68 -10.30
CA THR A 138 -5.81 5.33 -8.87
C THR A 138 -5.74 6.59 -8.02
N GLN A 139 -6.16 6.49 -6.77
CA GLN A 139 -5.78 7.47 -5.75
C GLN A 139 -4.25 7.56 -5.66
N PHE A 140 -3.73 8.60 -4.97
CA PHE A 140 -2.29 8.72 -4.78
C PHE A 140 -1.72 7.50 -4.01
N PHE A 141 -2.39 7.08 -2.96
CA PHE A 141 -2.04 5.88 -2.20
C PHE A 141 -2.91 4.70 -2.60
N THR A 142 -2.26 3.56 -2.85
CA THR A 142 -2.91 2.31 -3.26
C THR A 142 -2.20 1.16 -2.56
N ALA A 143 -2.93 0.35 -1.78
CA ALA A 143 -2.33 -0.71 -0.98
C ALA A 143 -1.49 -1.69 -1.82
N ARG A 144 -2.00 -2.06 -3.00
CA ARG A 144 -1.30 -2.88 -3.99
C ARG A 144 -1.72 -2.45 -5.38
N ILE A 145 -0.79 -2.39 -6.31
CA ILE A 145 -1.07 -2.18 -7.73
C ILE A 145 -0.15 -3.05 -8.59
N ALA A 146 -0.71 -3.73 -9.60
CA ALA A 146 0.06 -4.45 -10.62
C ALA A 146 0.43 -3.50 -11.75
N ARG A 147 1.72 -3.36 -12.04
CA ARG A 147 2.28 -2.39 -12.98
C ARG A 147 3.35 -2.99 -13.86
N GLY A 148 3.84 -2.19 -14.81
CA GLY A 148 4.92 -2.55 -15.70
C GLY A 148 4.43 -2.94 -17.10
N ALA A 149 5.37 -3.33 -17.94
CA ALA A 149 5.11 -3.72 -19.32
C ALA A 149 4.07 -4.84 -19.41
N GLY A 150 3.20 -4.78 -20.41
CA GLY A 150 2.13 -5.76 -20.63
C GLY A 150 0.93 -5.63 -19.68
N ARG A 151 0.93 -4.65 -18.77
CA ARG A 151 -0.21 -4.34 -17.87
C ARG A 151 -1.02 -3.16 -18.41
N VAL A 152 -2.30 -3.10 -18.08
CA VAL A 152 -3.12 -1.91 -18.35
C VAL A 152 -2.60 -0.76 -17.50
N PRO A 153 -2.21 0.38 -18.10
CA PRO A 153 -1.72 1.52 -17.35
C PRO A 153 -2.85 2.19 -16.57
N LEU A 154 -2.66 2.34 -15.28
CA LEU A 154 -3.48 3.19 -14.41
C LEU A 154 -2.67 4.44 -14.07
N GLU A 155 -3.20 5.59 -14.38
CA GLU A 155 -2.61 6.86 -13.99
C GLU A 155 -2.68 7.00 -12.46
N ARG A 156 -1.93 7.94 -11.91
CA ARG A 156 -1.96 8.21 -10.47
C ARG A 156 -2.39 9.66 -10.25
N ILE A 157 -3.45 9.87 -9.49
CA ILE A 157 -3.84 11.23 -9.08
C ILE A 157 -2.68 11.83 -8.26
N PRO A 158 -2.18 13.02 -8.59
CA PRO A 158 -1.05 13.62 -7.89
C PRO A 158 -1.31 13.87 -6.40
N TYR A 159 -0.25 13.81 -5.57
CA TYR A 159 -0.33 14.13 -4.14
C TYR A 159 -0.54 15.62 -3.89
N ALA A 160 0.22 16.48 -4.58
CA ALA A 160 0.16 17.92 -4.39
C ALA A 160 -1.19 18.48 -4.87
N VAL A 161 -1.91 19.18 -3.99
CA VAL A 161 -3.26 19.68 -4.25
C VAL A 161 -3.39 20.47 -5.56
N PRO A 162 -2.52 21.43 -5.90
CA PRO A 162 -2.63 22.14 -7.16
C PRO A 162 -2.53 21.25 -8.40
N GLN A 163 -1.66 20.24 -8.34
CA GLN A 163 -1.47 19.28 -9.44
C GLN A 163 -2.67 18.32 -9.55
N ALA A 164 -3.23 17.88 -8.41
CA ALA A 164 -4.41 17.01 -8.39
C ALA A 164 -5.64 17.74 -8.93
N VAL A 165 -5.87 18.99 -8.52
CA VAL A 165 -6.94 19.86 -9.04
C VAL A 165 -6.78 20.04 -10.55
N LYS A 166 -5.57 20.37 -11.04
CA LYS A 166 -5.28 20.49 -12.47
C LYS A 166 -5.53 19.19 -13.22
N PHE A 167 -5.20 18.04 -12.63
CA PHE A 167 -5.46 16.74 -13.24
C PHE A 167 -6.96 16.45 -13.37
N LEU A 168 -7.72 16.75 -12.31
CA LEU A 168 -9.14 16.42 -12.21
C LEU A 168 -10.07 17.41 -12.92
N GLN A 169 -9.63 18.66 -13.19
CA GLN A 169 -10.44 19.68 -13.86
C GLN A 169 -10.89 19.30 -15.28
N ALA A 170 -10.25 18.29 -15.87
CA ALA A 170 -10.58 17.82 -17.21
C ALA A 170 -11.85 16.93 -17.26
N PHE A 171 -12.40 16.51 -16.12
CA PHE A 171 -13.46 15.52 -16.05
C PHE A 171 -14.79 16.08 -15.62
N ARG A 172 -15.87 15.61 -16.26
CA ARG A 172 -17.26 15.86 -15.88
C ARG A 172 -17.82 14.75 -15.00
N HIS A 173 -17.27 13.55 -15.14
CA HIS A 173 -17.71 12.38 -14.39
C HIS A 173 -16.52 11.64 -13.78
N ILE A 174 -16.65 11.22 -12.53
CA ILE A 174 -15.74 10.32 -11.83
C ILE A 174 -16.53 9.07 -11.42
N ILE A 175 -16.11 7.91 -11.92
CA ILE A 175 -16.65 6.61 -11.52
C ILE A 175 -15.69 6.03 -10.48
N THR A 176 -16.19 5.58 -9.33
CA THR A 176 -15.37 5.01 -8.27
C THR A 176 -15.52 3.49 -8.19
N VAL A 177 -14.40 2.80 -8.02
CA VAL A 177 -14.29 1.35 -7.93
C VAL A 177 -13.46 1.00 -6.69
N GLU A 178 -14.07 0.46 -5.65
CA GLU A 178 -13.49 0.16 -4.34
C GLU A 178 -12.74 1.36 -3.71
N THR A 179 -13.15 2.57 -4.00
CA THR A 179 -12.57 3.80 -3.45
C THR A 179 -13.60 4.90 -3.34
N GLY A 180 -13.32 5.93 -2.54
CA GLY A 180 -14.11 7.16 -2.48
C GLY A 180 -13.72 8.18 -3.55
N GLU A 181 -14.38 9.34 -3.52
CA GLU A 181 -14.00 10.47 -4.34
C GLU A 181 -12.63 11.03 -3.95
N PRO A 182 -11.90 11.66 -4.89
CA PRO A 182 -10.58 12.23 -4.60
C PRO A 182 -10.65 13.40 -3.62
N VAL A 183 -9.95 13.26 -2.48
CA VAL A 183 -9.82 14.29 -1.45
C VAL A 183 -8.33 14.57 -1.17
N ALA A 184 -8.02 15.79 -0.71
CA ALA A 184 -6.67 16.14 -0.27
C ALA A 184 -6.29 15.30 0.96
N PHE A 185 -5.03 14.87 1.04
CA PHE A 185 -4.55 14.09 2.18
C PHE A 185 -4.55 14.93 3.47
N PHE A 186 -4.14 16.19 3.36
CA PHE A 186 -4.22 17.18 4.42
C PHE A 186 -4.99 18.41 3.95
N SER A 187 -5.57 19.15 4.89
CA SER A 187 -6.09 20.49 4.63
C SER A 187 -4.94 21.50 4.66
N TYR A 188 -4.82 22.28 3.59
CA TYR A 188 -3.82 23.35 3.50
C TYR A 188 -4.52 24.73 3.42
N PRO A 189 -3.90 25.80 3.97
CA PRO A 189 -4.45 27.15 3.89
C PRO A 189 -4.73 27.57 2.44
N GLY A 190 -5.95 28.01 2.17
CA GLY A 190 -6.36 28.49 0.85
C GLY A 190 -6.48 27.41 -0.24
N MET A 191 -6.36 26.13 0.10
CA MET A 191 -6.50 25.01 -0.84
C MET A 191 -7.79 24.25 -0.63
N PRO A 192 -8.41 23.69 -1.70
CA PRO A 192 -9.62 22.88 -1.57
C PRO A 192 -9.31 21.51 -0.95
N SER A 193 -10.22 20.99 -0.12
CA SER A 193 -10.19 19.62 0.37
C SER A 193 -10.77 18.62 -0.64
N LEU A 194 -11.82 18.98 -1.38
CA LEU A 194 -12.30 18.24 -2.54
C LEU A 194 -11.50 18.65 -3.77
N LEU A 195 -10.94 17.67 -4.46
CA LEU A 195 -9.99 17.91 -5.55
C LEU A 195 -10.66 17.98 -6.93
N LYS A 196 -11.89 17.50 -7.05
CA LYS A 196 -12.68 17.54 -8.29
C LYS A 196 -13.36 18.91 -8.49
N PRO A 197 -13.72 19.29 -9.71
CA PRO A 197 -14.60 20.43 -9.96
C PRO A 197 -15.95 20.28 -9.25
N GLU A 198 -16.57 21.40 -8.89
CA GLU A 198 -17.90 21.41 -8.22
C GLU A 198 -18.99 20.77 -9.08
N ASP A 199 -18.94 20.99 -10.41
CA ASP A 199 -19.87 20.45 -11.40
C ASP A 199 -19.55 19.00 -11.81
N CYS A 200 -18.44 18.43 -11.34
CA CYS A 200 -18.07 17.05 -11.62
C CYS A 200 -18.90 16.06 -10.76
N GLN A 201 -19.62 15.18 -11.44
CA GLN A 201 -20.49 14.18 -10.80
C GLN A 201 -19.69 12.92 -10.43
N VAL A 202 -20.00 12.33 -9.27
CA VAL A 202 -19.38 11.08 -8.80
C VAL A 202 -20.39 9.95 -8.85
N HIS A 203 -19.99 8.82 -9.44
CA HIS A 203 -20.82 7.64 -9.67
C HIS A 203 -20.15 6.41 -9.04
N PRO A 204 -20.55 5.97 -7.82
CA PRO A 204 -20.06 4.71 -7.25
C PRO A 204 -20.51 3.53 -8.13
N LEU A 205 -19.55 2.77 -8.65
CA LEU A 205 -19.82 1.54 -9.39
C LEU A 205 -19.69 0.30 -8.50
N ILE A 206 -18.59 0.21 -7.75
CA ILE A 206 -18.26 -0.96 -6.92
C ILE A 206 -17.82 -0.47 -5.55
N ASP A 207 -18.52 -0.94 -4.52
CA ASP A 207 -18.20 -0.62 -3.13
C ASP A 207 -17.13 -1.57 -2.57
N ALA A 208 -16.48 -1.17 -1.47
CA ALA A 208 -15.55 -2.04 -0.76
C ALA A 208 -16.27 -3.32 -0.30
N GLY A 209 -15.74 -4.48 -0.70
CA GLY A 209 -16.33 -5.78 -0.38
C GLY A 209 -17.19 -6.38 -1.50
N GLU A 210 -17.49 -5.65 -2.56
CA GLU A 210 -18.07 -6.20 -3.79
C GLU A 210 -16.97 -6.80 -4.71
N ASP A 211 -17.37 -7.61 -5.67
CA ASP A 211 -16.46 -8.26 -6.63
C ASP A 211 -16.16 -7.33 -7.81
N SER A 212 -14.97 -6.75 -7.81
CA SER A 212 -14.52 -5.84 -8.87
C SER A 212 -14.32 -6.51 -10.21
N VAL A 213 -13.91 -7.78 -10.24
CA VAL A 213 -13.74 -8.51 -11.52
C VAL A 213 -15.10 -8.71 -12.19
N THR A 214 -16.06 -9.23 -11.42
CA THR A 214 -17.44 -9.43 -11.92
C THR A 214 -18.09 -8.09 -12.27
N GLY A 215 -17.96 -7.07 -11.42
CA GLY A 215 -18.58 -5.76 -11.69
C GLY A 215 -18.05 -5.07 -12.94
N LEU A 216 -16.73 -5.09 -13.15
CA LEU A 216 -16.14 -4.51 -14.36
C LEU A 216 -16.41 -5.37 -15.61
N ALA A 217 -16.52 -6.69 -15.48
CA ALA A 217 -16.97 -7.54 -16.58
C ALA A 217 -18.42 -7.22 -16.99
N MET A 218 -19.34 -7.07 -16.02
CA MET A 218 -20.73 -6.65 -16.28
C MET A 218 -20.80 -5.28 -16.98
N LEU A 219 -19.96 -4.33 -16.57
CA LEU A 219 -19.89 -3.01 -17.22
C LEU A 219 -19.32 -3.13 -18.65
N ALA A 220 -18.29 -3.94 -18.85
CA ALA A 220 -17.76 -4.18 -20.20
C ALA A 220 -18.81 -4.82 -21.13
N ASP A 221 -19.66 -5.71 -20.58
CA ASP A 221 -20.79 -6.30 -21.31
C ASP A 221 -21.86 -5.27 -21.68
N ALA A 222 -22.27 -4.45 -20.71
CA ALA A 222 -23.26 -3.39 -20.93
C ALA A 222 -22.81 -2.35 -21.98
N LEU A 223 -21.51 -2.22 -22.20
CA LEU A 223 -20.89 -1.31 -23.17
C LEU A 223 -20.52 -1.99 -24.50
N ASP A 224 -20.79 -3.29 -24.65
CA ASP A 224 -20.31 -4.09 -25.79
C ASP A 224 -18.78 -3.93 -26.00
N ALA A 225 -18.04 -3.98 -24.89
CA ALA A 225 -16.60 -3.75 -24.85
C ALA A 225 -15.76 -5.03 -24.75
N ARG A 226 -16.38 -6.23 -24.71
CA ARG A 226 -15.66 -7.51 -24.51
C ARG A 226 -14.57 -7.78 -25.56
N ALA A 227 -14.82 -7.41 -26.81
CA ALA A 227 -13.89 -7.60 -27.92
C ALA A 227 -12.86 -6.46 -28.07
N ALA A 228 -13.03 -5.36 -27.34
CA ALA A 228 -12.12 -4.24 -27.39
C ALA A 228 -10.74 -4.64 -26.84
N GLN A 229 -9.68 -4.21 -27.54
CA GLN A 229 -8.30 -4.50 -27.13
C GLN A 229 -7.82 -3.41 -26.18
N PRO A 230 -7.47 -3.75 -24.93
CA PRO A 230 -6.95 -2.77 -23.99
C PRO A 230 -5.59 -2.25 -24.47
N ARG A 231 -5.34 -0.97 -24.25
CA ARG A 231 -3.97 -0.44 -24.35
C ARG A 231 -3.14 -1.01 -23.23
N LEU A 232 -2.01 -1.62 -23.58
CA LEU A 232 -1.05 -2.14 -22.61
C LEU A 232 0.16 -1.22 -22.50
N GLN A 233 0.76 -1.18 -21.34
CA GLN A 233 2.02 -0.46 -21.11
C GLN A 233 3.14 -1.09 -21.94
N GLU A 234 3.80 -0.31 -22.75
CA GLU A 234 4.95 -0.75 -23.53
C GLU A 234 6.17 -0.95 -22.64
N ARG A 235 7.01 -1.93 -23.01
CA ARG A 235 8.29 -2.11 -22.36
C ARG A 235 9.23 -0.96 -22.73
N ASN A 236 9.70 -0.24 -21.74
CA ASN A 236 10.73 0.77 -21.90
C ASN A 236 11.95 0.39 -21.04
N ARG A 237 12.99 -0.12 -21.72
CA ARG A 237 14.27 -0.43 -21.06
C ARG A 237 15.06 0.86 -20.93
N GLN A 238 15.08 1.39 -19.73
CA GLN A 238 15.92 2.54 -19.42
C GLN A 238 17.40 2.16 -19.51
N PRO A 239 18.27 3.04 -20.06
CA PRO A 239 19.71 2.84 -19.95
C PRO A 239 20.14 2.90 -18.48
N ALA A 240 21.25 2.23 -18.15
CA ALA A 240 21.85 2.34 -16.83
C ALA A 240 22.15 3.82 -16.53
N PRO A 241 21.69 4.38 -15.41
CA PRO A 241 21.95 5.77 -15.06
C PRO A 241 23.42 5.99 -14.70
N GLN A 242 23.89 7.22 -14.86
CA GLN A 242 25.25 7.65 -14.54
C GLN A 242 25.24 8.93 -13.72
N GLY A 243 26.29 9.14 -12.93
CA GLY A 243 26.56 10.37 -12.20
C GLY A 243 25.94 10.41 -10.80
N ALA A 244 25.50 11.59 -10.39
CA ALA A 244 25.01 11.84 -9.03
C ALA A 244 23.68 11.11 -8.75
N LEU A 245 23.53 10.69 -7.50
CA LEU A 245 22.25 10.18 -6.98
C LEU A 245 21.27 11.36 -6.80
N ASN A 246 20.10 11.21 -7.39
CA ASN A 246 18.94 12.09 -7.24
C ASN A 246 17.67 11.28 -7.52
N PRO A 247 16.46 11.80 -7.24
CA PRO A 247 15.20 11.06 -7.46
C PRO A 247 15.08 10.46 -8.85
N THR A 248 15.48 11.17 -9.90
CA THR A 248 15.40 10.72 -11.29
C THR A 248 16.37 9.57 -11.57
N SER A 249 17.66 9.72 -11.22
CA SER A 249 18.67 8.67 -11.45
C SER A 249 18.39 7.39 -10.64
N ILE A 250 17.85 7.54 -9.42
CA ILE A 250 17.40 6.42 -8.57
C ILE A 250 16.24 5.68 -9.26
N ALA A 251 15.23 6.41 -9.74
CA ALA A 251 14.08 5.80 -10.41
C ALA A 251 14.47 5.11 -11.74
N HIS A 252 15.43 5.67 -12.49
CA HIS A 252 16.00 5.02 -13.68
C HIS A 252 16.76 3.74 -13.32
N ALA A 253 17.57 3.75 -12.24
CA ALA A 253 18.28 2.56 -11.77
C ALA A 253 17.30 1.44 -11.39
N LEU A 254 16.23 1.78 -10.65
CA LEU A 254 15.16 0.86 -10.31
C LEU A 254 14.51 0.28 -11.57
N ALA A 255 14.08 1.14 -12.50
CA ALA A 255 13.42 0.72 -13.74
C ALA A 255 14.26 -0.23 -14.56
N ALA A 256 15.59 -0.02 -14.59
CA ALA A 256 16.54 -0.84 -15.33
C ALA A 256 16.83 -2.19 -14.64
N ALA A 257 16.83 -2.21 -13.29
CA ALA A 257 17.23 -3.37 -12.48
C ALA A 257 16.08 -4.28 -12.05
N LEU A 258 14.82 -3.81 -12.07
CA LEU A 258 13.66 -4.61 -11.63
C LEU A 258 13.52 -5.89 -12.46
N PRO A 259 13.60 -7.09 -11.85
CA PRO A 259 13.29 -8.34 -12.55
C PRO A 259 11.78 -8.51 -12.75
N GLU A 260 11.41 -9.43 -13.62
CA GLU A 260 9.99 -9.79 -13.79
C GLU A 260 9.40 -10.32 -12.48
N ASN A 261 8.14 -9.97 -12.25
CA ASN A 261 7.37 -10.34 -11.06
C ASN A 261 7.97 -9.87 -9.72
N ALA A 262 8.86 -8.86 -9.72
CA ALA A 262 9.33 -8.26 -8.48
C ALA A 262 8.16 -7.66 -7.66
N ILE A 263 8.37 -7.52 -6.36
CA ILE A 263 7.50 -6.76 -5.47
C ILE A 263 8.29 -5.54 -4.99
N LEU A 264 7.75 -4.36 -5.20
CA LEU A 264 8.32 -3.11 -4.76
C LEU A 264 7.48 -2.58 -3.59
N VAL A 265 8.07 -2.52 -2.40
CA VAL A 265 7.44 -1.89 -1.23
C VAL A 265 7.94 -0.45 -1.17
N ASP A 266 7.03 0.50 -1.33
CA ASP A 266 7.39 1.92 -1.48
C ASP A 266 7.03 2.74 -0.24
N GLU A 267 8.05 3.03 0.55
CA GLU A 267 8.05 4.00 1.66
C GLU A 267 9.15 5.06 1.46
N SER A 268 9.48 5.36 0.24
CA SER A 268 10.57 6.28 -0.13
C SER A 268 10.22 7.76 0.04
N LEU A 269 8.95 8.09 0.30
CA LEU A 269 8.43 9.44 0.54
C LEU A 269 8.92 10.46 -0.51
N THR A 270 9.79 11.39 -0.09
CA THR A 270 10.26 12.48 -0.95
C THR A 270 11.21 12.01 -2.06
N THR A 271 12.07 11.02 -1.79
CA THR A 271 13.05 10.51 -2.75
C THR A 271 12.41 9.71 -3.88
N GLY A 272 11.32 8.97 -3.59
CA GLY A 272 10.67 8.11 -4.58
C GLY A 272 9.57 8.76 -5.41
N ARG A 273 9.40 10.07 -5.39
CA ARG A 273 8.28 10.74 -6.09
C ARG A 273 8.22 10.45 -7.59
N GLU A 274 9.36 10.27 -8.24
CA GLU A 274 9.44 9.99 -9.67
C GLU A 274 9.37 8.49 -10.02
N THR A 275 9.53 7.62 -9.01
CA THR A 275 9.58 6.16 -9.21
C THR A 275 8.35 5.65 -9.96
N SER A 276 7.15 6.11 -9.58
CA SER A 276 5.91 5.66 -10.22
C SER A 276 5.88 5.96 -11.74
N GLY A 277 6.32 7.13 -12.16
CA GLY A 277 6.36 7.51 -13.59
C GLY A 277 7.44 6.73 -14.35
N LEU A 278 8.66 6.72 -13.83
CA LEU A 278 9.82 6.17 -14.53
C LEU A 278 9.87 4.64 -14.55
N THR A 279 9.23 3.95 -13.58
CA THR A 279 9.10 2.49 -13.60
C THR A 279 7.88 1.97 -14.37
N ALA A 280 7.06 2.84 -14.96
CA ALA A 280 5.85 2.44 -15.68
C ALA A 280 6.14 1.39 -16.77
N GLY A 281 7.19 1.61 -17.58
CA GLY A 281 7.64 0.67 -18.63
C GLY A 281 8.67 -0.36 -18.17
N ALA A 282 8.94 -0.50 -16.87
CA ALA A 282 9.82 -1.53 -16.32
C ALA A 282 9.23 -2.94 -16.49
N ALA A 283 9.95 -3.99 -16.06
CA ALA A 283 9.40 -5.36 -16.01
C ALA A 283 8.07 -5.39 -15.24
N PRO A 284 7.16 -6.32 -15.55
CA PRO A 284 5.93 -6.50 -14.77
C PRO A 284 6.27 -6.71 -13.28
N HIS A 285 5.67 -5.92 -12.42
CA HIS A 285 5.91 -5.94 -10.98
C HIS A 285 4.66 -5.49 -10.21
N ASP A 286 4.62 -5.78 -8.92
CA ASP A 286 3.62 -5.23 -8.00
C ASP A 286 4.26 -4.12 -7.15
N VAL A 287 3.48 -3.10 -6.82
CA VAL A 287 3.87 -2.06 -5.87
C VAL A 287 2.95 -2.11 -4.66
N LEU A 288 3.52 -2.12 -3.47
CA LEU A 288 2.81 -2.05 -2.19
C LEU A 288 3.10 -0.70 -1.54
N GLN A 289 2.05 -0.01 -1.09
CA GLN A 289 2.16 1.33 -0.48
C GLN A 289 1.36 1.43 0.81
N ASN A 290 1.70 2.39 1.63
CA ASN A 290 0.98 2.72 2.85
C ASN A 290 -0.35 3.43 2.52
N MET A 291 -1.45 2.97 3.11
CA MET A 291 -2.76 3.59 2.96
C MET A 291 -3.10 4.61 4.05
N GLY A 292 -2.46 4.52 5.21
CA GLY A 292 -2.79 5.32 6.38
C GLY A 292 -1.84 6.47 6.69
N GLY A 293 -0.80 6.69 5.87
CA GLY A 293 0.20 7.75 6.11
C GLY A 293 1.16 7.47 7.27
N SER A 294 1.08 6.31 7.90
CA SER A 294 1.92 5.90 9.03
C SER A 294 3.28 5.39 8.50
N ILE A 295 4.37 6.05 8.86
CA ILE A 295 5.72 5.62 8.50
C ILE A 295 6.20 4.44 9.37
N GLY A 296 7.17 3.68 8.85
CA GLY A 296 7.66 2.44 9.48
C GLY A 296 6.97 1.18 8.98
N PHE A 297 6.15 1.24 7.93
CA PHE A 297 5.50 0.04 7.37
C PHE A 297 6.39 -0.74 6.41
N GLY A 298 7.37 -0.09 5.78
CA GLY A 298 8.10 -0.64 4.62
C GLY A 298 8.82 -1.94 4.93
N THR A 299 9.69 -1.97 5.93
CA THR A 299 10.49 -3.17 6.25
C THR A 299 9.66 -4.36 6.74
N PRO A 300 8.62 -4.21 7.61
CA PRO A 300 7.76 -5.33 7.98
C PRO A 300 6.86 -5.80 6.84
N VAL A 301 6.37 -4.89 5.99
CA VAL A 301 5.58 -5.29 4.81
C VAL A 301 6.44 -6.04 3.80
N ALA A 302 7.70 -5.61 3.59
CA ALA A 302 8.64 -6.34 2.72
C ALA A 302 8.92 -7.76 3.26
N THR A 303 9.07 -7.91 4.58
CA THR A 303 9.22 -9.20 5.23
C THR A 303 7.99 -10.10 4.99
N GLY A 304 6.78 -9.55 5.21
CA GLY A 304 5.54 -10.28 4.97
C GLY A 304 5.33 -10.64 3.50
N ALA A 305 5.70 -9.74 2.58
CA ALA A 305 5.61 -9.99 1.14
C ALA A 305 6.54 -11.12 0.69
N ALA A 306 7.78 -11.16 1.21
CA ALA A 306 8.73 -12.22 0.90
C ALA A 306 8.31 -13.58 1.46
N LEU A 307 7.72 -13.62 2.66
CA LEU A 307 7.12 -14.84 3.23
C LEU A 307 5.93 -15.34 2.41
N ALA A 308 5.07 -14.42 1.93
CA ALA A 308 3.88 -14.76 1.15
C ALA A 308 4.20 -15.15 -0.31
N ALA A 309 5.34 -14.71 -0.85
CA ALA A 309 5.74 -14.93 -2.23
C ALA A 309 7.25 -15.25 -2.31
N PRO A 310 7.69 -16.43 -1.82
CA PRO A 310 9.12 -16.77 -1.69
C PRO A 310 9.88 -16.80 -3.01
N ASP A 311 9.19 -17.05 -4.12
CA ASP A 311 9.76 -17.10 -5.47
C ASP A 311 9.93 -15.70 -6.11
N ARG A 312 9.56 -14.63 -5.42
CA ARG A 312 9.63 -13.26 -5.91
C ARG A 312 10.66 -12.46 -5.16
N ARG A 313 11.46 -11.68 -5.89
CA ARG A 313 12.36 -10.70 -5.26
C ARG A 313 11.57 -9.50 -4.75
N VAL A 314 11.79 -9.14 -3.50
CA VAL A 314 11.18 -7.96 -2.86
C VAL A 314 12.23 -6.84 -2.75
N PHE A 315 11.87 -5.65 -3.20
CA PHE A 315 12.63 -4.43 -2.98
C PHE A 315 11.85 -3.54 -2.01
N CYS A 316 12.49 -3.18 -0.90
CA CYS A 316 11.94 -2.26 0.08
C CYS A 316 12.63 -0.91 -0.05
N MET A 317 11.94 0.08 -0.59
CA MET A 317 12.41 1.46 -0.64
C MET A 317 11.92 2.20 0.59
N VAL A 318 12.84 2.70 1.40
CA VAL A 318 12.47 3.36 2.66
C VAL A 318 13.39 4.55 2.95
N GLY A 319 12.82 5.67 3.40
CA GLY A 319 13.59 6.80 3.94
C GLY A 319 14.25 6.43 5.27
N ASP A 320 15.41 7.00 5.55
CA ASP A 320 16.16 6.75 6.78
C ASP A 320 15.33 7.02 8.05
N GLY A 321 14.62 8.13 8.13
CA GLY A 321 13.73 8.42 9.25
C GLY A 321 12.61 7.40 9.41
N SER A 322 12.02 6.92 8.32
CA SER A 322 10.97 5.89 8.34
C SER A 322 11.52 4.52 8.76
N ALA A 323 12.72 4.17 8.30
CA ALA A 323 13.36 2.91 8.63
C ALA A 323 13.61 2.75 10.14
N MET A 324 13.91 3.85 10.85
CA MET A 324 14.18 3.83 12.30
C MET A 324 13.00 3.34 13.14
N TYR A 325 11.78 3.35 12.61
CA TYR A 325 10.62 2.85 13.36
C TYR A 325 10.58 1.33 13.48
N THR A 326 11.07 0.60 12.45
CA THR A 326 10.86 -0.87 12.35
C THR A 326 12.04 -1.61 11.74
N ILE A 327 13.25 -1.03 11.80
CA ILE A 327 14.45 -1.59 11.18
C ILE A 327 14.80 -2.99 11.72
N GLN A 328 14.35 -3.36 12.94
CA GLN A 328 14.52 -4.70 13.50
C GLN A 328 13.89 -5.81 12.66
N SER A 329 13.04 -5.47 11.66
CA SER A 329 12.56 -6.43 10.65
C SER A 329 13.70 -7.09 9.87
N LEU A 330 14.86 -6.45 9.75
CA LEU A 330 16.06 -7.02 9.15
C LEU A 330 16.50 -8.32 9.83
N TRP A 331 16.39 -8.39 11.16
CA TRP A 331 16.70 -9.62 11.88
C TRP A 331 15.79 -10.77 11.47
N THR A 332 14.48 -10.53 11.31
CA THR A 332 13.54 -11.54 10.82
C THR A 332 13.87 -11.94 9.39
N GLN A 333 14.21 -10.99 8.52
CA GLN A 333 14.61 -11.28 7.14
C GLN A 333 15.85 -12.18 7.08
N ALA A 334 16.85 -11.92 7.95
CA ALA A 334 18.05 -12.74 8.05
C ALA A 334 17.76 -14.14 8.60
N ARG A 335 16.97 -14.22 9.68
CA ARG A 335 16.57 -15.51 10.29
C ARG A 335 15.87 -16.43 9.33
N GLU A 336 14.96 -15.87 8.50
CA GLU A 336 14.16 -16.64 7.54
C GLU A 336 14.82 -16.74 6.15
N GLY A 337 16.01 -16.15 5.94
CA GLY A 337 16.71 -16.17 4.66
C GLY A 337 15.92 -15.53 3.50
N LEU A 338 15.17 -14.46 3.77
CA LEU A 338 14.20 -13.88 2.83
C LEU A 338 14.86 -13.09 1.71
N ASN A 339 14.38 -13.24 0.49
CA ASN A 339 14.84 -12.54 -0.70
C ASN A 339 14.38 -11.06 -0.72
N VAL A 340 14.88 -10.26 0.21
CA VAL A 340 14.55 -8.83 0.35
C VAL A 340 15.78 -7.97 0.13
N THR A 341 15.70 -6.99 -0.76
CA THR A 341 16.70 -5.91 -0.89
C THR A 341 16.11 -4.66 -0.25
N THR A 342 16.61 -4.28 0.93
CA THR A 342 16.23 -3.05 1.62
C THR A 342 17.11 -1.90 1.14
N ILE A 343 16.50 -0.84 0.62
CA ILE A 343 17.15 0.35 0.08
C ILE A 343 16.83 1.50 1.03
N ILE A 344 17.85 1.95 1.79
CA ILE A 344 17.73 3.10 2.70
C ILE A 344 18.16 4.36 1.97
N PHE A 345 17.25 5.31 1.81
CA PHE A 345 17.56 6.65 1.29
C PHE A 345 18.02 7.53 2.45
N ALA A 346 19.34 7.61 2.63
CA ALA A 346 19.98 8.30 3.75
C ALA A 346 20.23 9.77 3.42
N ASN A 347 19.19 10.59 3.59
CA ASN A 347 19.27 12.05 3.50
C ASN A 347 19.47 12.71 4.88
N ASN A 348 19.53 11.92 5.94
CA ASN A 348 19.70 12.32 7.34
C ASN A 348 18.68 13.33 7.85
N SER A 349 17.44 13.25 7.35
CA SER A 349 16.39 14.20 7.70
C SER A 349 15.00 13.63 7.46
N TYR A 350 14.04 14.01 8.27
CA TYR A 350 12.61 13.90 7.95
C TYR A 350 12.21 14.94 6.89
N GLN A 351 12.76 14.81 5.69
CA GLN A 351 12.61 15.78 4.59
C GLN A 351 11.16 16.11 4.26
N ILE A 352 10.23 15.17 4.48
CA ILE A 352 8.79 15.41 4.28
C ILE A 352 8.29 16.54 5.18
N LEU A 353 8.79 16.66 6.42
CA LEU A 353 8.38 17.71 7.34
C LEU A 353 8.82 19.09 6.85
N LYS A 354 10.03 19.23 6.26
CA LYS A 354 10.46 20.47 5.61
C LYS A 354 9.54 20.85 4.46
N THR A 355 9.12 19.86 3.66
CA THR A 355 8.17 20.07 2.56
C THR A 355 6.81 20.53 3.08
N GLU A 356 6.28 19.89 4.12
CA GLU A 356 4.99 20.26 4.70
C GLU A 356 5.05 21.65 5.38
N PHE A 357 6.18 21.99 5.98
CA PHE A 357 6.40 23.32 6.55
C PHE A 357 6.26 24.42 5.46
N ALA A 358 6.86 24.17 4.29
CA ALA A 358 6.72 25.07 3.14
C ALA A 358 5.28 25.08 2.57
N ASN A 359 4.62 23.92 2.46
CA ASN A 359 3.24 23.78 1.99
C ASN A 359 2.23 24.55 2.87
N MET A 360 2.51 24.65 4.18
CA MET A 360 1.71 25.44 5.14
C MET A 360 1.96 26.93 5.05
N GLY A 361 2.92 27.38 4.23
CA GLY A 361 3.25 28.79 4.05
C GLY A 361 4.18 29.38 5.12
N PHE A 362 4.82 28.55 5.95
CA PHE A 362 5.72 29.01 7.01
C PHE A 362 7.16 29.32 6.52
N GLY A 363 7.45 29.06 5.25
CA GLY A 363 8.80 29.23 4.68
C GLY A 363 9.76 28.14 5.13
N GLU A 364 11.01 28.53 5.44
CA GLU A 364 12.04 27.58 5.90
C GLU A 364 11.98 27.38 7.42
N PRO A 365 12.16 26.13 7.91
CA PRO A 365 12.20 25.87 9.34
C PRO A 365 13.37 26.57 10.04
N GLY A 366 13.11 27.17 11.19
CA GLY A 366 14.16 27.77 12.02
C GLY A 366 15.07 26.72 12.68
N PRO A 367 16.20 27.14 13.33
CA PRO A 367 17.21 26.22 13.85
C PRO A 367 16.69 25.19 14.86
N GLN A 368 15.71 25.55 15.69
CA GLN A 368 15.11 24.63 16.65
C GLN A 368 14.26 23.55 15.96
N ALA A 369 13.48 23.92 14.94
CA ALA A 369 12.71 22.97 14.14
C ALA A 369 13.64 22.06 13.35
N LEU A 370 14.70 22.60 12.73
CA LEU A 370 15.71 21.79 12.04
C LEU A 370 16.37 20.77 12.96
N ALA A 371 16.71 21.17 14.21
CA ALA A 371 17.29 20.26 15.19
C ALA A 371 16.37 19.07 15.55
N MET A 372 15.05 19.20 15.38
CA MET A 372 14.07 18.12 15.57
C MET A 372 13.83 17.29 14.29
N ILE A 373 14.03 17.92 13.13
CA ILE A 373 13.78 17.29 11.82
C ILE A 373 15.00 16.52 11.33
N ASP A 374 16.21 17.04 11.58
CA ASP A 374 17.45 16.43 11.11
C ASP A 374 17.90 15.31 12.05
N ILE A 375 18.34 14.19 11.48
CA ILE A 375 18.80 12.97 12.19
C ILE A 375 20.27 12.69 11.88
N ASP A 376 21.06 13.76 11.76
CA ASP A 376 22.47 13.72 11.38
C ASP A 376 23.47 13.76 12.56
N ARG A 377 22.99 13.90 13.81
CA ARG A 377 23.80 14.05 15.02
C ARG A 377 23.38 13.12 16.16
N PRO A 378 24.03 11.93 16.26
CA PRO A 378 24.99 11.33 15.34
C PRO A 378 24.30 10.79 14.07
N ARG A 379 25.06 10.66 12.98
CA ARG A 379 24.59 9.95 11.79
C ARG A 379 24.41 8.47 12.10
N ILE A 380 23.37 7.88 11.52
CA ILE A 380 23.08 6.45 11.67
C ILE A 380 24.05 5.66 10.78
N ASP A 381 24.74 4.70 11.38
CA ASP A 381 25.56 3.73 10.63
C ASP A 381 24.70 2.55 10.19
N TRP A 382 24.10 2.66 9.00
CA TRP A 382 23.23 1.65 8.44
C TRP A 382 23.93 0.32 8.17
N LEU A 383 25.23 0.35 7.84
CA LEU A 383 26.01 -0.85 7.59
C LEU A 383 26.26 -1.63 8.88
N ALA A 384 26.65 -0.93 9.95
CA ALA A 384 26.84 -1.55 11.27
C ALA A 384 25.51 -2.12 11.81
N MET A 385 24.40 -1.39 11.62
CA MET A 385 23.08 -1.82 12.03
C MET A 385 22.62 -3.08 11.28
N ALA A 386 22.75 -3.11 9.98
CA ALA A 386 22.41 -4.29 9.17
C ALA A 386 23.30 -5.50 9.56
N LYS A 387 24.61 -5.28 9.73
CA LYS A 387 25.55 -6.32 10.15
C LYS A 387 25.18 -6.92 11.50
N SER A 388 24.77 -6.09 12.46
CA SER A 388 24.36 -6.56 13.80
C SER A 388 23.13 -7.46 13.75
N MET A 389 22.31 -7.34 12.71
CA MET A 389 21.10 -8.14 12.47
C MET A 389 21.32 -9.29 11.46
N GLY A 390 22.58 -9.53 11.05
CA GLY A 390 22.93 -10.63 10.14
C GLY A 390 22.65 -10.36 8.66
N VAL A 391 22.44 -9.11 8.26
CA VAL A 391 22.17 -8.70 6.87
C VAL A 391 23.42 -8.10 6.23
N PRO A 392 23.90 -8.64 5.09
CA PRO A 392 24.95 -8.01 4.31
C PRO A 392 24.52 -6.63 3.81
N ALA A 393 25.44 -5.66 3.85
CA ALA A 393 25.12 -4.28 3.49
C ALA A 393 26.25 -3.59 2.73
N VAL A 394 25.87 -2.65 1.86
CA VAL A 394 26.80 -1.76 1.15
C VAL A 394 26.26 -0.33 1.14
N SER A 395 27.20 0.63 1.04
CA SER A 395 26.85 2.03 0.83
C SER A 395 27.22 2.46 -0.58
N VAL A 396 26.37 3.25 -1.22
CA VAL A 396 26.57 3.77 -2.58
C VAL A 396 26.40 5.29 -2.59
N ALA A 397 27.18 5.96 -3.46
CA ALA A 397 27.16 7.41 -3.61
C ALA A 397 27.01 7.85 -5.08
N THR A 398 26.93 6.90 -6.03
CA THR A 398 26.72 7.17 -7.47
C THR A 398 25.58 6.33 -8.03
N ALA A 399 24.97 6.79 -9.11
CA ALA A 399 23.88 6.10 -9.78
C ALA A 399 24.32 4.76 -10.39
N GLU A 400 25.56 4.69 -10.92
CA GLU A 400 26.16 3.47 -11.48
C GLU A 400 26.34 2.40 -10.39
N ASP A 401 26.87 2.79 -9.23
CA ASP A 401 27.06 1.86 -8.11
C ASP A 401 25.72 1.36 -7.58
N PHE A 402 24.74 2.25 -7.44
CA PHE A 402 23.40 1.86 -7.02
C PHE A 402 22.79 0.84 -7.99
N HIS A 403 22.81 1.13 -9.29
CA HIS A 403 22.29 0.22 -10.32
C HIS A 403 22.99 -1.13 -10.28
N ARG A 404 24.33 -1.15 -10.19
CA ARG A 404 25.12 -2.39 -10.10
C ARG A 404 24.72 -3.21 -8.87
N ARG A 405 24.61 -2.59 -7.69
CA ARG A 405 24.24 -3.28 -6.44
C ARG A 405 22.82 -3.80 -6.46
N MET A 406 21.90 -3.12 -7.11
CA MET A 406 20.54 -3.62 -7.36
C MET A 406 20.58 -4.93 -8.16
N ILE A 407 21.33 -4.97 -9.26
CA ILE A 407 21.47 -6.18 -10.10
C ILE A 407 22.13 -7.31 -9.32
N ASP A 408 23.20 -7.01 -8.57
CA ASP A 408 23.93 -8.02 -7.79
C ASP A 408 23.01 -8.63 -6.72
N SER A 409 22.21 -7.80 -6.03
CA SER A 409 21.28 -8.26 -5.01
C SER A 409 20.21 -9.22 -5.53
N VAL A 410 19.88 -9.17 -6.82
CA VAL A 410 18.91 -10.11 -7.45
C VAL A 410 19.51 -11.49 -7.63
N LYS A 411 20.83 -11.56 -7.86
CA LYS A 411 21.53 -12.82 -8.17
C LYS A 411 21.83 -13.67 -6.93
N GLU A 412 21.90 -13.03 -5.77
CA GLU A 412 22.23 -13.70 -4.51
C GLU A 412 20.97 -13.91 -3.66
N PRO A 413 20.74 -15.12 -3.15
CA PRO A 413 19.63 -15.39 -2.26
C PRO A 413 19.85 -14.74 -0.89
N GLY A 414 18.73 -14.44 -0.21
CA GLY A 414 18.73 -13.87 1.13
C GLY A 414 18.57 -12.34 1.15
N PRO A 415 18.59 -11.76 2.36
CA PRO A 415 18.39 -10.32 2.55
C PRO A 415 19.68 -9.54 2.25
N PHE A 416 19.50 -8.33 1.77
CA PHE A 416 20.60 -7.41 1.45
C PHE A 416 20.17 -5.96 1.73
N LEU A 417 21.08 -5.12 2.22
CA LEU A 417 20.80 -3.71 2.43
C LEU A 417 21.71 -2.83 1.56
N ILE A 418 21.12 -1.84 0.93
CA ILE A 418 21.82 -0.80 0.16
C ILE A 418 21.53 0.56 0.82
N GLU A 419 22.54 1.18 1.42
CA GLU A 419 22.48 2.58 1.85
C GLU A 419 22.76 3.47 0.64
N VAL A 420 21.80 4.32 0.29
CA VAL A 420 21.91 5.34 -0.77
C VAL A 420 22.18 6.68 -0.10
N LYS A 421 23.40 7.21 -0.20
CA LYS A 421 23.79 8.50 0.39
C LYS A 421 23.32 9.66 -0.48
N LEU A 422 22.48 10.52 0.10
CA LEU A 422 21.88 11.69 -0.54
C LEU A 422 22.34 13.00 0.08
#